data_f95a35197463da018938ca2729a8d7d4
#
_entry.id   f95a35197463da018938ca2729a8d7d4
#
_cell.length_a   1.000
_cell.length_b   1.000
_cell.length_c   1.000
_cell.angle_alpha   90.00
_cell.angle_beta   90.00
_cell.angle_gamma   90.00
#
_symmetry.space_group_name_H-M   'P 1'
#
loop_
_entity.id
_entity.type
_entity.pdbx_description
1 polymer ?
#
loop_
_entity_poly.entity_id
_entity_poly.type
_entity_poly.pdbx_seq_one_letter_code
_entity_poly.pdbx_strand_id
1 'polypeptide(L)'
;MVVDDLPLSSGACDRGRVEYLPVPFPLEPHRLTSEDARFEHEARSARESGTVLQRFAELPPAERAIRYYTAVSAETCRRSLRKFVRRAWPLIDPKPFIPSWHIDAICDHLAYVALGDIKNLMINIPPRMTKSSIVSVAFPAWVWCDEPEIQFLCASYAADLARLDAAKMRRLVESKWYMDRYPHVVLLADENRVDRFSNTMGGYRTSISVGSKTTGLGGDILILDDPHNAQEVESEAKRKGTIEWHDXAFRSRVNDPNKARRVYVGQRTHDGDVFGHVLALEEKRWVHLCLPMEYDGSRKCVTYINRGDGPEGEPIFRDPREQPNSLLCPERMGPEAVAREKEAVSARTWAAQYQQQPEGAGGRILKRSWWRRWEWPDWHPEYRKSERPLPDIFFVLQAYDTAFENDEQDSYTVRTTWGMFHHEEMARKPEKGEKARAVSTSQPRISAILLERRKWRPSFGEMLDEAIQSAKTWEPDRILIEKKASGHSLIQEMRRKGLPVRAVKVQGDLVYRAHMASLPLEKGAIWYVNRKWAKDLIETCAKFPDVDFDDEVSSVAIALQYMRMYMDLQLEDEDDNKEDLDLFSPKLQRKSFYG
;
A
#
# COMPACT_ATOMS: atom_id res chain seq x y z
N MET A 1 -9.01 41.83 14.00
CA MET A 1 -9.75 40.86 14.79
C MET A 1 -8.99 39.55 14.73
N VAL A 2 -8.29 39.23 15.82
CA VAL A 2 -7.43 38.04 15.91
C VAL A 2 -8.34 36.86 16.24
N VAL A 3 -8.55 35.99 15.30
CA VAL A 3 -9.46 34.83 15.49
C VAL A 3 -8.70 33.51 15.70
N ASP A 4 -7.36 33.56 15.78
CA ASP A 4 -6.55 32.35 15.85
C ASP A 4 -5.95 32.01 17.23
N ASP A 5 -6.28 32.74 18.26
CA ASP A 5 -5.81 32.48 19.63
C ASP A 5 -6.93 32.19 20.65
N LEU A 6 -8.08 31.76 20.17
CA LEU A 6 -9.09 31.22 21.07
C LEU A 6 -8.69 29.79 21.48
N PRO A 7 -8.61 29.53 22.78
CA PRO A 7 -8.40 28.15 23.22
C PRO A 7 -9.57 27.28 22.74
N LEU A 8 -9.25 26.20 22.10
CA LEU A 8 -10.23 25.17 21.74
C LEU A 8 -10.98 24.81 23.03
N SER A 9 -12.29 24.99 23.02
CA SER A 9 -13.15 24.70 24.15
C SER A 9 -12.87 23.30 24.69
N SER A 10 -12.69 23.21 25.98
CA SER A 10 -12.44 22.02 26.76
C SER A 10 -13.64 21.05 26.68
N GLY A 11 -13.69 20.26 25.65
CA GLY A 11 -14.45 19.02 25.65
C GLY A 11 -13.53 17.93 26.15
N ALA A 12 -13.80 17.44 27.34
CA ALA A 12 -12.95 16.51 28.05
C ALA A 12 -12.67 15.23 27.25
N CYS A 13 -11.50 15.13 26.69
CA CYS A 13 -10.83 13.87 26.47
C CYS A 13 -9.45 14.01 27.11
N ASP A 14 -9.31 13.42 28.28
CA ASP A 14 -8.04 13.36 29.00
C ASP A 14 -7.08 12.44 28.21
N ARG A 15 -6.56 12.98 27.11
CA ARG A 15 -5.51 12.32 26.34
C ARG A 15 -4.19 12.83 26.90
N GLY A 16 -3.47 11.92 27.52
CA GLY A 16 -2.18 12.17 28.11
C GLY A 16 -1.33 13.11 27.25
N ARG A 17 -0.77 14.11 27.86
CA ARG A 17 0.15 15.07 27.24
C ARG A 17 1.23 14.28 26.52
N VAL A 18 1.21 14.32 25.21
CA VAL A 18 2.36 13.89 24.43
C VAL A 18 3.47 14.91 24.72
N GLU A 19 4.40 14.53 25.59
CA GLU A 19 5.60 15.33 25.79
C GLU A 19 6.49 15.19 24.56
N TYR A 20 6.20 16.00 23.54
CA TYR A 20 7.17 16.26 22.49
C TYR A 20 8.24 17.16 23.10
N LEU A 21 9.46 16.66 23.14
CA LEU A 21 10.59 17.57 23.32
C LEU A 21 10.50 18.59 22.19
N PRO A 22 10.42 19.88 22.49
CA PRO A 22 10.34 20.85 21.40
C PRO A 22 11.59 20.75 20.55
N VAL A 23 11.40 20.62 19.25
CA VAL A 23 12.51 20.82 18.32
C VAL A 23 13.12 22.16 18.72
N PRO A 24 14.41 22.22 19.08
CA PRO A 24 15.01 23.48 19.49
C PRO A 24 15.04 24.44 18.29
N PHE A 25 14.05 25.27 18.21
CA PHE A 25 14.03 26.43 17.33
C PHE A 25 14.15 27.69 18.19
N PRO A 26 15.00 28.60 17.81
CA PRO A 26 15.44 28.93 16.44
C PRO A 26 16.70 28.17 15.98
N LEU A 27 16.83 27.99 14.68
CA LEU A 27 18.12 27.70 14.07
C LEU A 27 19.11 28.72 14.64
N GLU A 28 20.10 28.23 15.35
CA GLU A 28 21.13 29.13 15.90
C GLU A 28 21.74 29.96 14.77
N PRO A 29 22.10 31.22 15.02
CA PRO A 29 22.56 32.13 13.95
C PRO A 29 23.86 31.74 13.27
N HIS A 30 24.42 30.58 13.56
CA HIS A 30 25.70 30.13 13.03
C HIS A 30 25.68 29.55 11.60
N ARG A 31 24.51 29.47 10.97
CA ARG A 31 24.38 28.97 9.59
C ARG A 31 23.92 30.04 8.60
N LEU A 32 24.18 31.27 8.92
CA LEU A 32 24.01 32.32 7.92
C LEU A 32 25.05 32.10 6.79
N THR A 33 24.56 31.86 5.60
CA THR A 33 25.41 31.81 4.42
C THR A 33 26.00 33.19 4.13
N SER A 34 26.99 33.29 3.28
CA SER A 34 27.55 34.57 2.82
C SER A 34 26.47 35.49 2.22
N GLU A 35 25.38 34.90 1.71
CA GLU A 35 24.24 35.66 1.18
C GLU A 35 23.29 36.14 2.27
N ASP A 36 23.11 35.36 3.33
CA ASP A 36 22.34 35.81 4.51
C ASP A 36 23.04 37.02 5.15
N ALA A 37 24.36 36.99 5.24
CA ALA A 37 25.15 38.12 5.69
C ALA A 37 24.96 39.34 4.78
N ARG A 38 24.85 39.11 3.48
CA ARG A 38 24.61 40.17 2.48
C ARG A 38 23.18 40.72 2.63
N PHE A 39 22.21 39.85 2.79
CA PHE A 39 20.80 40.23 3.02
C PHE A 39 20.63 40.95 4.36
N GLU A 40 21.29 40.49 5.41
CA GLU A 40 21.33 41.18 6.70
C GLU A 40 22.00 42.54 6.58
N HIS A 41 23.08 42.63 5.79
CA HIS A 41 23.76 43.88 5.51
C HIS A 41 22.86 44.85 4.73
N GLU A 42 22.17 44.38 3.71
CA GLU A 42 21.18 45.18 2.96
C GLU A 42 19.99 45.58 3.81
N ALA A 43 19.46 44.66 4.65
CA ALA A 43 18.39 44.94 5.59
C ALA A 43 18.83 45.92 6.69
N ARG A 44 20.08 45.82 7.14
CA ARG A 44 20.70 46.75 8.10
C ARG A 44 20.87 48.11 7.47
N SER A 45 21.39 48.13 6.23
CA SER A 45 21.56 49.38 5.47
C SER A 45 20.22 50.06 5.19
N ALA A 46 19.16 49.27 4.89
CA ALA A 46 17.80 49.75 4.70
C ALA A 46 17.17 50.25 6.03
N ARG A 47 17.49 49.62 7.17
CA ARG A 47 17.11 50.09 8.50
C ARG A 47 17.81 51.40 8.87
N GLU A 48 19.08 51.48 8.53
CA GLU A 48 19.90 52.70 8.78
C GLU A 48 19.48 53.88 7.90
N SER A 49 18.93 53.59 6.68
CA SER A 49 18.41 54.65 5.79
C SER A 49 16.98 55.07 6.13
N GLY A 50 16.29 54.38 7.05
CA GLY A 50 14.93 54.69 7.45
C GLY A 50 13.85 54.53 6.37
N THR A 51 14.23 54.25 5.15
CA THR A 51 13.32 54.27 3.98
C THR A 51 12.30 53.15 3.99
N VAL A 52 12.64 51.95 4.47
CA VAL A 52 11.72 50.82 4.49
C VAL A 52 10.64 51.04 5.59
N LEU A 53 11.06 51.47 6.77
CA LEU A 53 10.14 51.75 7.87
C LEU A 53 9.23 52.95 7.57
N GLN A 54 9.77 54.01 6.92
CA GLN A 54 8.97 55.16 6.48
C GLN A 54 7.91 54.71 5.44
N ARG A 55 8.32 54.00 4.40
CA ARG A 55 7.38 53.46 3.37
C ARG A 55 6.32 52.57 3.97
N PHE A 56 6.70 51.71 4.94
CA PHE A 56 5.73 50.86 5.64
C PHE A 56 4.73 51.73 6.45
N ALA A 57 5.22 52.77 7.13
CA ALA A 57 4.37 53.66 7.93
C ALA A 57 3.39 54.49 7.09
N GLU A 58 3.76 54.77 5.82
CA GLU A 58 2.93 55.52 4.86
C GLU A 58 1.81 54.68 4.24
N LEU A 59 1.86 53.34 4.38
CA LEU A 59 0.82 52.46 3.83
C LEU A 59 -0.51 52.67 4.56
N PRO A 60 -1.64 52.50 3.86
CA PRO A 60 -2.94 52.48 4.53
C PRO A 60 -2.99 51.44 5.66
N PRO A 61 -3.70 51.71 6.75
CA PRO A 61 -3.72 50.81 7.91
C PRO A 61 -4.07 49.35 7.55
N ALA A 62 -5.02 49.12 6.68
CA ALA A 62 -5.41 47.78 6.24
C ALA A 62 -4.27 47.07 5.50
N GLU A 63 -3.56 47.77 4.61
CA GLU A 63 -2.42 47.21 3.90
C GLU A 63 -1.23 46.92 4.82
N ARG A 64 -0.97 47.80 5.79
CA ARG A 64 0.05 47.54 6.83
C ARG A 64 -0.28 46.26 7.62
N ALA A 65 -1.54 46.11 8.03
CA ALA A 65 -2.00 44.94 8.77
C ALA A 65 -1.81 43.64 7.93
N ILE A 66 -2.18 43.69 6.64
CA ILE A 66 -2.01 42.55 5.73
C ILE A 66 -0.51 42.18 5.58
N ARG A 67 0.33 43.18 5.31
CA ARG A 67 1.79 42.94 5.15
C ARG A 67 2.43 42.42 6.44
N TYR A 68 2.05 42.99 7.57
CA TYR A 68 2.51 42.52 8.88
C TYR A 68 2.10 41.07 9.14
N TYR A 69 0.83 40.76 8.92
CA TYR A 69 0.30 39.39 9.08
C TYR A 69 1.02 38.42 8.14
N THR A 70 1.23 38.80 6.89
CA THR A 70 1.93 37.96 5.90
C THR A 70 3.36 37.68 6.35
N ALA A 71 4.10 38.70 6.83
CA ALA A 71 5.47 38.54 7.32
C ALA A 71 5.54 37.64 8.55
N VAL A 72 4.65 37.84 9.53
CA VAL A 72 4.56 36.99 10.73
C VAL A 72 4.21 35.55 10.37
N SER A 73 3.25 35.37 9.46
CA SER A 73 2.84 34.06 8.96
C SER A 73 4.00 33.36 8.21
N ALA A 74 4.73 34.10 7.38
CA ALA A 74 5.89 33.58 6.65
C ALA A 74 6.96 33.05 7.62
N GLU A 75 7.33 33.86 8.60
CA GLU A 75 8.35 33.50 9.60
C GLU A 75 7.88 32.31 10.47
N THR A 76 6.62 32.31 10.88
CA THR A 76 6.03 31.22 11.65
C THR A 76 6.08 29.89 10.90
N CYS A 77 5.74 29.92 9.62
CA CYS A 77 5.77 28.74 8.74
C CYS A 77 7.21 28.31 8.43
N ARG A 78 8.10 29.28 8.18
CA ARG A 78 9.52 29.02 7.91
C ARG A 78 10.16 28.26 9.07
N ARG A 79 9.84 28.63 10.31
CA ARG A 79 10.39 28.00 11.52
C ARG A 79 9.75 26.66 11.88
N SER A 80 8.65 26.26 11.23
CA SER A 80 7.93 25.07 11.64
C SER A 80 7.23 24.40 10.46
N LEU A 81 7.73 23.24 10.07
CA LEU A 81 7.09 22.43 9.02
C LEU A 81 5.66 22.05 9.41
N ARG A 82 5.37 21.78 10.69
CA ARG A 82 4.00 21.52 11.17
C ARG A 82 3.05 22.68 10.82
N LYS A 83 3.45 23.90 11.10
CA LYS A 83 2.65 25.11 10.83
C LYS A 83 2.57 25.37 9.32
N PHE A 84 3.66 25.15 8.59
CA PHE A 84 3.69 25.26 7.13
C PHE A 84 2.68 24.29 6.52
N VAL A 85 2.70 23.00 6.88
CA VAL A 85 1.80 21.97 6.38
C VAL A 85 0.33 22.37 6.62
N ARG A 86 0.00 22.76 7.85
CA ARG A 86 -1.38 23.16 8.20
C ARG A 86 -1.88 24.32 7.34
N ARG A 87 -1.05 25.35 7.14
CA ARG A 87 -1.44 26.55 6.38
C ARG A 87 -1.42 26.34 4.87
N ALA A 88 -0.47 25.54 4.38
CA ALA A 88 -0.38 25.21 2.96
C ALA A 88 -1.37 24.12 2.51
N TRP A 89 -1.98 23.41 3.45
CA TRP A 89 -2.78 22.20 3.15
C TRP A 89 -3.86 22.43 2.09
N PRO A 90 -4.64 23.52 2.11
CA PRO A 90 -5.67 23.72 1.08
C PRO A 90 -5.12 23.85 -0.35
N LEU A 91 -3.82 24.07 -0.50
CA LEU A 91 -3.12 24.16 -1.80
C LEU A 91 -2.53 22.80 -2.21
N ILE A 92 -2.44 21.85 -1.26
CA ILE A 92 -1.88 20.51 -1.46
C ILE A 92 -2.99 19.49 -1.72
N ASP A 93 -4.08 19.56 -0.92
CA ASP A 93 -5.18 18.62 -0.95
C ASP A 93 -6.51 19.36 -0.79
N PRO A 94 -7.51 19.10 -1.63
CA PRO A 94 -8.82 19.75 -1.49
C PRO A 94 -9.60 19.29 -0.25
N LYS A 95 -9.23 18.15 0.35
CA LYS A 95 -9.89 17.65 1.55
C LYS A 95 -9.36 18.37 2.79
N PRO A 96 -10.19 18.59 3.82
CA PRO A 96 -9.75 19.26 5.05
C PRO A 96 -8.53 18.59 5.69
N PHE A 97 -7.68 19.40 6.28
CA PHE A 97 -6.56 18.91 7.10
C PHE A 97 -7.10 18.22 8.36
N ILE A 98 -6.68 17.02 8.61
CA ILE A 98 -7.00 16.28 9.84
C ILE A 98 -5.75 16.26 10.72
N PRO A 99 -5.69 17.06 11.79
CA PRO A 99 -4.54 17.07 12.68
C PRO A 99 -4.34 15.72 13.37
N SER A 100 -3.10 15.29 13.46
CA SER A 100 -2.77 14.05 14.18
C SER A 100 -1.30 14.07 14.60
N TRP A 101 -1.02 13.44 15.73
CA TRP A 101 0.33 13.36 16.30
C TRP A 101 1.33 12.69 15.34
N HIS A 102 0.88 11.74 14.51
CA HIS A 102 1.79 11.08 13.54
C HIS A 102 2.26 12.06 12.45
N ILE A 103 1.41 13.00 12.06
CA ILE A 103 1.77 14.08 11.12
C ILE A 103 2.82 14.98 11.76
N ASP A 104 2.62 15.34 13.02
CA ASP A 104 3.58 16.14 13.78
C ASP A 104 4.92 15.41 13.91
N ALA A 105 4.89 14.11 14.20
CA ALA A 105 6.10 13.27 14.24
C ALA A 105 6.86 13.28 12.91
N ILE A 106 6.15 13.09 11.79
CA ILE A 106 6.76 13.15 10.44
C ILE A 106 7.43 14.52 10.23
N CYS A 107 6.71 15.60 10.53
CA CYS A 107 7.22 16.97 10.34
C CYS A 107 8.47 17.24 11.17
N ASP A 108 8.51 16.77 12.42
CA ASP A 108 9.66 16.97 13.32
C ASP A 108 10.91 16.23 12.78
N HIS A 109 10.75 14.97 12.37
CA HIS A 109 11.87 14.21 11.80
C HIS A 109 12.40 14.88 10.53
N LEU A 110 11.51 15.35 9.67
CA LEU A 110 11.89 16.07 8.45
C LEU A 110 12.60 17.40 8.76
N ALA A 111 12.20 18.09 9.82
CA ALA A 111 12.91 19.30 10.26
C ALA A 111 14.37 18.98 10.66
N TYR A 112 14.61 17.87 11.36
CA TYR A 112 15.96 17.40 11.66
C TYR A 112 16.75 17.01 10.40
N VAL A 113 16.06 16.46 9.37
CA VAL A 113 16.70 16.20 8.07
C VAL A 113 17.12 17.53 7.41
N ALA A 114 16.25 18.53 7.42
CA ALA A 114 16.59 19.85 6.86
C ALA A 114 17.81 20.46 7.56
N LEU A 115 17.90 20.32 8.89
CA LEU A 115 19.04 20.80 9.69
C LEU A 115 20.33 19.98 9.42
N GLY A 116 20.22 18.78 8.85
CA GLY A 116 21.35 17.87 8.66
C GLY A 116 21.70 17.03 9.89
N ASP A 117 20.89 17.13 10.96
CA ASP A 117 21.05 16.30 12.16
C ASP A 117 20.62 14.86 11.93
N ILE A 118 19.68 14.63 11.01
CA ILE A 118 19.34 13.30 10.51
C ILE A 118 19.77 13.22 9.04
N LYS A 119 20.73 12.37 8.75
CA LYS A 119 21.21 12.16 7.36
C LYS A 119 20.34 11.14 6.62
N ASN A 120 19.87 10.12 7.30
CA ASN A 120 19.05 9.06 6.69
C ASN A 120 17.79 8.84 7.54
N LEU A 121 16.64 9.15 6.97
CA LEU A 121 15.34 9.00 7.62
C LEU A 121 14.51 7.96 6.85
N MET A 122 14.02 6.97 7.56
CA MET A 122 13.08 5.98 7.03
C MET A 122 11.74 6.14 7.75
N ILE A 123 10.66 6.25 6.99
CA ILE A 123 9.30 6.43 7.52
C ILE A 123 8.42 5.30 6.97
N ASN A 124 8.04 4.37 7.84
CA ASN A 124 7.10 3.30 7.48
C ASN A 124 5.79 3.50 8.23
N ILE A 125 4.75 3.84 7.49
CA ILE A 125 3.40 4.05 8.03
C ILE A 125 2.36 3.52 7.03
N PRO A 126 1.14 3.21 7.50
CA PRO A 126 0.10 2.64 6.64
C PRO A 126 -0.28 3.51 5.44
N PRO A 127 -0.93 2.91 4.42
CA PRO A 127 -1.46 3.69 3.31
C PRO A 127 -2.51 4.71 3.79
N ARG A 128 -2.69 5.78 3.01
CA ARG A 128 -3.66 6.88 3.24
C ARG A 128 -3.43 7.72 4.51
N MET A 129 -2.24 7.62 5.13
CA MET A 129 -1.84 8.44 6.30
C MET A 129 -1.06 9.70 5.90
N THR A 130 -1.32 10.26 4.73
CA THR A 130 -0.83 11.55 4.22
C THR A 130 0.70 11.66 4.01
N LYS A 131 1.41 10.54 4.09
CA LYS A 131 2.88 10.51 4.04
C LYS A 131 3.47 11.24 2.82
N SER A 132 3.01 10.93 1.61
CA SER A 132 3.55 11.51 0.36
C SER A 132 3.27 13.02 0.25
N SER A 133 2.07 13.47 0.65
CA SER A 133 1.73 14.91 0.65
C SER A 133 2.66 15.72 1.56
N ILE A 134 3.13 15.12 2.64
CA ILE A 134 4.06 15.78 3.57
C ILE A 134 5.50 15.65 3.05
N VAL A 135 5.95 14.42 2.80
CA VAL A 135 7.37 14.12 2.48
C VAL A 135 7.74 14.57 1.07
N SER A 136 6.87 14.31 0.09
CA SER A 136 7.18 14.51 -1.33
C SER A 136 6.65 15.84 -1.89
N VAL A 137 5.79 16.57 -1.15
CA VAL A 137 5.21 17.85 -1.61
C VAL A 137 5.56 18.99 -0.64
N ALA A 138 5.08 18.92 0.61
CA ALA A 138 5.21 20.01 1.56
C ALA A 138 6.67 20.23 2.00
N PHE A 139 7.39 19.16 2.31
CA PHE A 139 8.76 19.23 2.83
C PHE A 139 9.73 19.90 1.84
N PRO A 140 9.81 19.50 0.57
CA PRO A 140 10.70 20.20 -0.37
C PRO A 140 10.35 21.68 -0.56
N ALA A 141 9.05 22.00 -0.62
CA ALA A 141 8.60 23.40 -0.72
C ALA A 141 8.98 24.20 0.53
N TRP A 142 8.89 23.56 1.71
CA TRP A 142 9.26 24.18 2.98
C TRP A 142 10.78 24.40 3.09
N VAL A 143 11.60 23.45 2.66
CA VAL A 143 13.06 23.60 2.64
C VAL A 143 13.45 24.83 1.79
N TRP A 144 12.79 25.01 0.64
CA TRP A 144 13.05 26.16 -0.23
C TRP A 144 12.69 27.51 0.39
N CYS A 145 11.88 27.56 1.43
CA CYS A 145 11.61 28.84 2.14
C CYS A 145 12.89 29.43 2.76
N ASP A 146 13.85 28.56 3.10
CA ASP A 146 15.10 28.93 3.80
C ASP A 146 16.33 28.66 2.94
N GLU A 147 16.36 27.52 2.25
CA GLU A 147 17.47 27.05 1.43
C GLU A 147 16.99 26.78 0.00
N PRO A 148 16.69 27.85 -0.78
CA PRO A 148 16.12 27.65 -2.13
C PRO A 148 17.09 26.98 -3.13
N GLU A 149 18.39 26.96 -2.86
CA GLU A 149 19.40 26.30 -3.67
C GLU A 149 19.40 24.77 -3.56
N ILE A 150 18.72 24.21 -2.57
CA ILE A 150 18.69 22.74 -2.34
C ILE A 150 18.03 22.02 -3.51
N GLN A 151 18.69 20.96 -3.96
CA GLN A 151 18.31 20.14 -5.12
C GLN A 151 17.70 18.81 -4.65
N PHE A 152 16.51 18.52 -5.14
CA PHE A 152 15.76 17.31 -4.79
C PHE A 152 15.71 16.32 -5.95
N LEU A 153 16.09 15.06 -5.68
CA LEU A 153 15.82 13.94 -6.57
C LEU A 153 14.77 13.04 -5.89
N CYS A 154 13.59 12.99 -6.47
CA CYS A 154 12.44 12.26 -5.92
C CYS A 154 12.12 11.06 -6.81
N ALA A 155 11.98 9.88 -6.21
CA ALA A 155 11.68 8.64 -6.93
C ALA A 155 10.45 7.95 -6.30
N SER A 156 9.65 7.32 -7.17
CA SER A 156 8.52 6.46 -6.75
C SER A 156 8.44 5.27 -7.71
N TYR A 157 7.71 4.21 -7.33
CA TYR A 157 7.58 3.05 -8.21
C TYR A 157 6.92 3.40 -9.56
N ALA A 158 6.04 4.37 -9.59
CA ALA A 158 5.32 4.78 -10.81
C ALA A 158 5.65 6.23 -11.20
N ALA A 159 5.96 6.43 -12.48
CA ALA A 159 6.26 7.76 -13.02
C ALA A 159 5.11 8.75 -12.80
N ASP A 160 3.86 8.29 -12.95
CA ASP A 160 2.68 9.14 -12.82
C ASP A 160 2.49 9.65 -11.39
N LEU A 161 2.78 8.81 -10.37
CA LEU A 161 2.73 9.23 -8.97
C LEU A 161 3.81 10.29 -8.69
N ALA A 162 5.03 10.05 -9.15
CA ALA A 162 6.13 11.01 -9.00
C ALA A 162 5.82 12.36 -9.65
N ARG A 163 5.19 12.33 -10.84
CA ARG A 163 4.74 13.53 -11.55
C ARG A 163 3.60 14.26 -10.83
N LEU A 164 2.65 13.52 -10.26
CA LEU A 164 1.53 14.10 -9.52
C LEU A 164 2.02 14.90 -8.32
N ASP A 165 2.96 14.36 -7.55
CA ASP A 165 3.54 15.04 -6.39
C ASP A 165 4.38 16.25 -6.83
N ALA A 166 5.13 16.13 -7.92
CA ALA A 166 5.86 17.26 -8.51
C ALA A 166 4.91 18.39 -8.93
N ALA A 167 3.81 18.04 -9.58
CA ALA A 167 2.79 19.02 -9.99
C ALA A 167 2.15 19.73 -8.79
N LYS A 168 1.87 18.99 -7.70
CA LYS A 168 1.35 19.57 -6.45
C LYS A 168 2.36 20.55 -5.84
N MET A 169 3.63 20.15 -5.73
CA MET A 169 4.68 21.04 -5.19
C MET A 169 4.82 22.29 -6.06
N ARG A 170 4.85 22.13 -7.40
CA ARG A 170 4.95 23.25 -8.33
C ARG A 170 3.80 24.25 -8.14
N ARG A 171 2.54 23.76 -8.11
CA ARG A 171 1.37 24.60 -7.86
C ARG A 171 1.45 25.32 -6.53
N LEU A 172 1.96 24.65 -5.50
CA LEU A 172 2.13 25.26 -4.17
C LEU A 172 3.13 26.42 -4.25
N VAL A 173 4.31 26.22 -4.86
CA VAL A 173 5.35 27.22 -5.00
C VAL A 173 4.89 28.40 -5.88
N GLU A 174 4.11 28.12 -6.94
CA GLU A 174 3.53 29.14 -7.83
C GLU A 174 2.30 29.85 -7.24
N SER A 175 1.77 29.38 -6.11
CA SER A 175 0.59 30.00 -5.51
C SER A 175 0.88 31.40 -4.97
N LYS A 176 -0.13 32.27 -5.03
CA LYS A 176 -0.02 33.60 -4.44
C LYS A 176 0.34 33.53 -2.95
N TRP A 177 -0.21 32.55 -2.22
CA TRP A 177 0.07 32.33 -0.79
C TRP A 177 1.56 32.14 -0.53
N TYR A 178 2.23 31.31 -1.35
CA TYR A 178 3.65 31.00 -1.22
C TYR A 178 4.52 32.17 -1.69
N MET A 179 4.23 32.73 -2.88
CA MET A 179 5.00 33.83 -3.46
C MET A 179 4.98 35.12 -2.61
N ASP A 180 3.84 35.42 -1.97
CA ASP A 180 3.73 36.58 -1.07
C ASP A 180 4.61 36.42 0.18
N ARG A 181 4.85 35.19 0.61
CA ARG A 181 5.62 34.85 1.83
C ARG A 181 7.12 34.66 1.55
N TYR A 182 7.42 34.06 0.42
CA TYR A 182 8.78 33.67 0.03
C TYR A 182 9.10 34.18 -1.38
N PRO A 183 9.14 35.52 -1.57
CA PRO A 183 9.28 36.11 -2.91
C PRO A 183 10.65 35.84 -3.55
N HIS A 184 11.64 35.36 -2.79
CA HIS A 184 12.95 34.97 -3.28
C HIS A 184 12.92 33.61 -4.00
N VAL A 185 11.88 32.81 -3.84
CA VAL A 185 11.73 31.50 -4.51
C VAL A 185 10.93 31.71 -5.80
N VAL A 186 11.62 31.86 -6.91
CA VAL A 186 11.04 32.14 -8.23
C VAL A 186 11.38 30.99 -9.18
N LEU A 187 10.38 30.33 -9.75
CA LEU A 187 10.61 29.25 -10.71
C LEU A 187 11.05 29.81 -12.06
N LEU A 188 12.01 29.12 -12.69
CA LEU A 188 12.48 29.43 -14.04
C LEU A 188 11.43 29.00 -15.08
N ALA A 189 11.06 29.90 -15.96
CA ALA A 189 10.02 29.65 -16.97
C ALA A 189 10.45 28.61 -18.02
N ASP A 190 11.72 28.60 -18.37
CA ASP A 190 12.30 27.71 -19.38
C ASP A 190 12.70 26.32 -18.83
N GLU A 191 12.75 26.17 -17.52
CA GLU A 191 12.99 24.87 -16.84
C GLU A 191 11.81 24.46 -15.97
N ASN A 192 10.59 24.67 -16.45
CA ASN A 192 9.35 24.43 -15.69
C ASN A 192 8.52 23.31 -16.31
N ARG A 193 9.08 22.08 -16.29
CA ARG A 193 8.39 20.85 -16.73
C ARG A 193 7.69 20.18 -15.55
N VAL A 194 6.75 19.28 -15.84
CA VAL A 194 6.02 18.53 -14.80
C VAL A 194 6.95 17.63 -13.97
N ASP A 195 7.91 16.99 -14.66
CA ASP A 195 8.84 16.04 -14.02
C ASP A 195 10.11 16.72 -13.50
N ARG A 196 10.40 17.95 -13.95
CA ARG A 196 11.56 18.72 -13.49
C ARG A 196 11.28 20.21 -13.57
N PHE A 197 11.49 20.90 -12.47
CA PHE A 197 11.42 22.36 -12.43
C PHE A 197 12.52 22.90 -11.52
N SER A 198 12.98 24.09 -11.83
CA SER A 198 14.11 24.76 -11.17
C SER A 198 13.72 26.16 -10.71
N ASN A 199 14.41 26.68 -9.72
CA ASN A 199 14.25 28.06 -9.26
C ASN A 199 15.50 28.90 -9.59
N THR A 200 15.37 30.20 -9.50
CA THR A 200 16.44 31.17 -9.85
C THR A 200 17.68 31.11 -8.93
N MET A 201 17.55 30.41 -7.79
CA MET A 201 18.65 30.26 -6.81
C MET A 201 19.45 28.97 -7.04
N GLY A 202 19.14 28.18 -8.08
CA GLY A 202 19.86 26.97 -8.45
C GLY A 202 19.27 25.69 -7.89
N GLY A 203 18.24 25.78 -7.06
CA GLY A 203 17.52 24.60 -6.59
C GLY A 203 16.64 24.02 -7.67
N TYR A 204 16.44 22.70 -7.63
CA TYR A 204 15.50 22.02 -8.53
C TYR A 204 14.84 20.83 -7.84
N ARG A 205 13.73 20.42 -8.42
CA ARG A 205 13.12 19.13 -8.12
C ARG A 205 13.05 18.31 -9.42
N THR A 206 13.64 17.12 -9.39
CA THR A 206 13.54 16.13 -10.47
C THR A 206 12.79 14.90 -9.95
N SER A 207 11.81 14.42 -10.73
CA SER A 207 10.99 13.27 -10.41
C SER A 207 11.28 12.13 -11.39
N ILE A 208 11.53 10.94 -10.86
CA ILE A 208 11.87 9.74 -11.63
C ILE A 208 11.04 8.55 -11.15
N SER A 209 10.97 7.52 -11.96
CA SER A 209 10.39 6.23 -11.53
C SER A 209 11.50 5.23 -11.22
N VAL A 210 11.18 4.28 -10.35
CA VAL A 210 12.02 3.11 -10.11
C VAL A 210 12.31 2.42 -11.46
N GLY A 211 13.55 1.98 -11.66
CA GLY A 211 13.99 1.35 -12.90
C GLY A 211 14.39 2.32 -14.01
N SER A 212 14.13 3.63 -13.84
CA SER A 212 14.52 4.61 -14.85
C SER A 212 16.03 4.90 -14.83
N LYS A 213 16.54 5.40 -15.97
CA LYS A 213 17.94 5.82 -16.07
C LYS A 213 18.17 7.08 -15.23
N THR A 214 19.18 7.05 -14.39
CA THR A 214 19.52 8.14 -13.48
C THR A 214 20.82 8.88 -13.87
N THR A 215 21.46 8.50 -14.97
CA THR A 215 22.73 9.09 -15.42
C THR A 215 22.58 10.61 -15.58
N GLY A 216 23.48 11.37 -14.96
CA GLY A 216 23.46 12.83 -15.00
C GLY A 216 22.45 13.51 -14.06
N LEU A 217 21.70 12.74 -13.29
CA LEU A 217 20.78 13.27 -12.27
C LEU A 217 21.42 13.17 -10.88
N GLY A 218 21.11 14.12 -10.01
CA GLY A 218 21.58 14.12 -8.63
C GLY A 218 20.66 14.91 -7.72
N GLY A 219 21.02 15.02 -6.46
CA GLY A 219 20.30 15.83 -5.49
C GLY A 219 21.07 15.95 -4.17
N ASP A 220 20.80 16.99 -3.43
CA ASP A 220 21.31 17.17 -2.07
C ASP A 220 20.47 16.36 -1.09
N ILE A 221 19.18 16.24 -1.41
CA ILE A 221 18.22 15.40 -0.67
C ILE A 221 17.58 14.42 -1.66
N LEU A 222 17.75 13.12 -1.38
CA LEU A 222 17.08 12.06 -2.14
C LEU A 222 15.79 11.63 -1.40
N ILE A 223 14.66 11.65 -2.09
CA ILE A 223 13.38 11.17 -1.55
C ILE A 223 12.98 9.92 -2.34
N LEU A 224 12.73 8.82 -1.64
CA LEU A 224 12.23 7.57 -2.21
C LEU A 224 10.86 7.28 -1.59
N ASP A 225 9.82 7.44 -2.38
CA ASP A 225 8.42 7.33 -1.92
C ASP A 225 7.74 6.11 -2.54
N ASP A 226 7.30 5.20 -1.70
CA ASP A 226 6.65 3.94 -2.10
C ASP A 226 7.39 3.26 -3.26
N PRO A 227 8.61 2.71 -3.04
CA PRO A 227 9.45 2.17 -4.12
C PRO A 227 8.93 0.91 -4.77
N HIS A 228 7.98 0.23 -4.16
CA HIS A 228 7.40 -1.02 -4.67
C HIS A 228 5.92 -0.86 -4.99
N ASN A 229 5.51 -1.45 -6.12
CA ASN A 229 4.10 -1.72 -6.38
C ASN A 229 3.66 -2.88 -5.46
N ALA A 230 2.66 -2.66 -4.64
CA ALA A 230 2.13 -3.67 -3.71
C ALA A 230 1.62 -4.93 -4.44
N GLN A 231 1.22 -4.80 -5.71
CA GLN A 231 0.77 -5.92 -6.53
C GLN A 231 1.91 -6.74 -7.14
N GLU A 232 3.10 -6.15 -7.28
CA GLU A 232 4.23 -6.79 -7.94
C GLU A 232 5.34 -7.23 -6.98
N VAL A 233 5.28 -6.78 -5.73
CA VAL A 233 6.36 -6.99 -4.74
C VAL A 233 6.57 -8.47 -4.39
N GLU A 234 5.54 -9.29 -4.54
CA GLU A 234 5.64 -10.75 -4.31
C GLU A 234 6.50 -11.42 -5.39
N SER A 235 6.60 -10.83 -6.57
CA SER A 235 7.51 -11.31 -7.62
C SER A 235 8.97 -11.06 -7.18
N GLU A 236 9.73 -12.13 -7.00
CA GLU A 236 11.14 -12.07 -6.63
C GLU A 236 11.95 -11.27 -7.65
N ALA A 237 11.70 -11.49 -8.95
CA ALA A 237 12.41 -10.79 -10.03
C ALA A 237 12.14 -9.29 -9.99
N LYS A 238 10.89 -8.88 -9.78
CA LYS A 238 10.52 -7.45 -9.66
C LYS A 238 11.16 -6.82 -8.42
N ARG A 239 11.09 -7.53 -7.29
CA ARG A 239 11.66 -7.07 -6.03
C ARG A 239 13.18 -6.90 -6.13
N LYS A 240 13.90 -7.92 -6.67
CA LYS A 240 15.35 -7.86 -6.92
C LYS A 240 15.70 -6.71 -7.87
N GLY A 241 14.97 -6.54 -8.95
CA GLY A 241 15.19 -5.44 -9.90
C GLY A 241 15.09 -4.06 -9.24
N THR A 242 14.13 -3.87 -8.34
CA THR A 242 13.99 -2.62 -7.56
C THR A 242 15.20 -2.41 -6.64
N ILE A 243 15.66 -3.45 -5.95
CA ILE A 243 16.82 -3.39 -5.05
C ILE A 243 18.10 -3.08 -5.85
N GLU A 244 18.32 -3.75 -6.97
CA GLU A 244 19.48 -3.51 -7.85
C GLU A 244 19.48 -2.06 -8.37
N TRP A 245 18.33 -1.57 -8.79
CA TRP A 245 18.19 -0.17 -9.21
C TRP A 245 18.49 0.79 -8.05
N HIS A 246 17.99 0.52 -6.87
CA HIS A 246 18.27 1.31 -5.68
C HIS A 246 19.78 1.36 -5.39
N ASP A 247 20.41 0.22 -5.32
CA ASP A 247 21.85 0.12 -4.98
C ASP A 247 22.76 0.65 -6.07
N UNK A 248 22.41 0.37 -7.12
CA UNK A 248 23.18 0.62 -8.16
C UNK A 248 23.08 1.90 -8.68
N ALA A 249 21.84 2.38 -8.82
CA ALA A 249 21.59 3.59 -9.59
C ALA A 249 21.17 4.80 -8.72
N PHE A 250 20.21 4.61 -7.78
CA PHE A 250 19.58 5.72 -7.05
C PHE A 250 20.42 6.21 -5.86
N ARG A 251 20.85 5.30 -5.01
CA ARG A 251 21.54 5.59 -3.74
C ARG A 251 22.77 6.50 -3.90
N SER A 252 23.49 6.35 -5.02
CA SER A 252 24.73 7.08 -5.32
C SER A 252 24.51 8.48 -5.91
N ARG A 253 23.25 8.89 -6.15
CA ARG A 253 22.93 10.17 -6.83
C ARG A 253 22.94 11.38 -5.90
N VAL A 254 23.80 11.38 -4.92
CA VAL A 254 23.98 12.52 -4.01
C VAL A 254 25.04 13.47 -4.59
N ASN A 255 24.76 14.77 -4.55
CA ASN A 255 25.68 15.81 -5.06
C ASN A 255 26.97 15.87 -4.23
N ASP A 256 26.83 15.85 -2.91
CA ASP A 256 27.95 15.82 -1.96
C ASP A 256 27.74 14.67 -0.97
N PRO A 257 28.53 13.60 -1.04
CA PRO A 257 28.40 12.47 -0.11
C PRO A 257 28.52 12.84 1.38
N ASN A 258 29.24 13.91 1.70
CA ASN A 258 29.43 14.34 3.09
C ASN A 258 28.17 15.03 3.67
N LYS A 259 27.40 15.67 2.80
CA LYS A 259 26.18 16.43 3.17
C LYS A 259 24.89 15.71 2.74
N ALA A 260 25.00 14.55 2.12
CA ALA A 260 23.87 13.79 1.57
C ALA A 260 22.81 13.52 2.64
N ARG A 261 21.56 13.76 2.26
CA ARG A 261 20.40 13.46 3.09
C ARG A 261 19.46 12.55 2.30
N ARG A 262 18.92 11.53 2.95
CA ARG A 262 18.01 10.57 2.31
C ARG A 262 16.74 10.43 3.14
N VAL A 263 15.60 10.50 2.50
CA VAL A 263 14.29 10.29 3.12
C VAL A 263 13.57 9.20 2.34
N TYR A 264 13.42 8.03 2.96
CA TYR A 264 12.69 6.91 2.36
C TYR A 264 11.36 6.77 3.10
N VAL A 265 10.27 6.78 2.37
CA VAL A 265 8.92 6.76 2.93
C VAL A 265 8.04 5.77 2.19
N GLY A 266 7.20 5.04 2.92
CA GLY A 266 6.26 4.09 2.32
C GLY A 266 5.69 3.14 3.36
N GLN A 267 4.71 2.37 2.95
CA GLN A 267 4.32 1.20 3.74
C GLN A 267 5.27 0.04 3.44
N ARG A 268 5.48 -0.84 4.41
CA ARG A 268 6.18 -2.11 4.17
C ARG A 268 5.29 -2.99 3.29
N THR A 269 5.90 -3.74 2.39
CA THR A 269 5.15 -4.60 1.45
C THR A 269 5.64 -6.04 1.49
N HIS A 270 6.91 -6.25 1.80
CA HIS A 270 7.55 -7.56 1.87
C HIS A 270 8.77 -7.46 2.82
N ASP A 271 9.17 -8.57 3.45
CA ASP A 271 10.36 -8.57 4.30
C ASP A 271 11.62 -8.17 3.53
N GLY A 272 11.75 -8.64 2.28
CA GLY A 272 12.84 -8.28 1.36
C GLY A 272 12.52 -7.08 0.45
N ASP A 273 11.67 -6.15 0.86
CA ASP A 273 11.47 -4.88 0.12
C ASP A 273 12.70 -3.96 0.30
N VAL A 274 12.76 -2.83 -0.39
CA VAL A 274 13.89 -1.88 -0.29
C VAL A 274 14.10 -1.45 1.18
N PHE A 275 13.03 -1.22 1.94
CA PHE A 275 13.16 -0.83 3.35
C PHE A 275 13.82 -1.94 4.18
N GLY A 276 13.36 -3.20 4.01
CA GLY A 276 13.95 -4.36 4.68
C GLY A 276 15.41 -4.58 4.29
N HIS A 277 15.70 -4.48 2.98
CA HIS A 277 17.06 -4.59 2.46
C HIS A 277 18.00 -3.55 3.09
N VAL A 278 17.59 -2.28 3.12
CA VAL A 278 18.41 -1.19 3.68
C VAL A 278 18.60 -1.38 5.19
N LEU A 279 17.56 -1.76 5.93
CA LEU A 279 17.66 -2.01 7.37
C LEU A 279 18.57 -3.20 7.68
N ALA A 280 18.48 -4.26 6.89
CA ALA A 280 19.37 -5.44 7.07
C ALA A 280 20.86 -5.09 6.91
N LEU A 281 21.17 -4.13 6.04
CA LEU A 281 22.57 -3.74 5.76
C LEU A 281 23.08 -2.60 6.66
N GLU A 282 22.25 -1.62 6.96
CA GLU A 282 22.66 -0.33 7.49
C GLU A 282 21.76 0.23 8.60
N GLU A 283 21.04 -0.62 9.35
CA GLU A 283 20.06 -0.19 10.36
C GLU A 283 20.57 0.95 11.24
N LYS A 284 21.78 0.83 11.76
CA LYS A 284 22.38 1.83 12.66
C LYS A 284 22.56 3.22 12.06
N ARG A 285 22.53 3.33 10.72
CA ARG A 285 22.69 4.60 10.02
C ARG A 285 21.37 5.32 9.74
N TRP A 286 20.24 4.67 10.06
CA TRP A 286 18.90 5.17 9.73
C TRP A 286 18.11 5.50 10.99
N VAL A 287 17.50 6.66 11.00
CA VAL A 287 16.43 6.96 11.95
C VAL A 287 15.15 6.35 11.37
N HIS A 288 14.54 5.41 12.08
CA HIS A 288 13.39 4.65 11.58
C HIS A 288 12.11 4.99 12.35
N LEU A 289 11.28 5.85 11.76
CA LEU A 289 9.94 6.15 12.25
C LEU A 289 8.96 5.11 11.70
N CYS A 290 8.66 4.11 12.50
CA CYS A 290 7.85 2.95 12.11
C CYS A 290 6.58 2.90 12.96
N LEU A 291 5.44 3.24 12.35
CA LEU A 291 4.17 3.40 13.05
C LEU A 291 3.10 2.47 12.46
N PRO A 292 2.68 1.43 13.18
CA PRO A 292 1.61 0.54 12.70
C PRO A 292 0.23 1.19 12.84
N MET A 293 -0.75 0.68 12.09
CA MET A 293 -2.15 1.10 12.16
C MET A 293 -2.73 0.89 13.57
N GLU A 294 -2.57 -0.32 14.09
CA GLU A 294 -2.95 -0.69 15.45
C GLU A 294 -1.69 -0.89 16.29
N TYR A 295 -1.60 -0.23 17.42
CA TYR A 295 -0.48 -0.43 18.35
C TYR A 295 -0.58 -1.85 18.94
N ASP A 296 0.46 -2.64 18.79
CA ASP A 296 0.43 -4.05 19.23
C ASP A 296 0.78 -4.28 20.72
N GLY A 297 1.16 -3.20 21.41
CA GLY A 297 1.53 -3.28 22.82
C GLY A 297 2.98 -3.69 23.09
N SER A 298 3.69 -4.20 22.09
CA SER A 298 5.05 -4.72 22.24
C SER A 298 6.14 -3.87 21.58
N ARG A 299 5.83 -3.26 20.43
CA ARG A 299 6.80 -2.51 19.63
C ARG A 299 6.51 -1.01 19.70
N LYS A 300 7.04 -0.37 20.71
CA LYS A 300 6.91 1.07 20.86
C LYS A 300 7.98 1.76 20.01
N CYS A 301 7.55 2.55 19.04
CA CYS A 301 8.48 3.32 18.21
C CYS A 301 9.12 4.42 19.04
N VAL A 302 10.45 4.37 19.17
CA VAL A 302 11.25 5.42 19.83
C VAL A 302 12.38 5.78 18.86
N THR A 303 12.55 7.06 18.57
CA THR A 303 13.60 7.51 17.66
C THR A 303 14.55 8.50 18.35
N TYR A 304 15.78 8.54 17.84
CA TYR A 304 16.87 9.37 18.32
C TYR A 304 17.49 10.11 17.14
N ILE A 305 18.19 11.20 17.42
CA ILE A 305 19.07 11.82 16.40
C ILE A 305 20.12 10.77 16.01
N ASN A 306 20.39 10.66 14.72
CA ASN A 306 21.39 9.75 14.19
C ASN A 306 22.11 10.44 13.02
N ARG A 307 23.36 10.82 13.26
CA ARG A 307 24.22 11.51 12.26
C ARG A 307 25.03 10.52 11.40
N GLY A 308 24.71 9.22 11.52
CA GLY A 308 25.33 8.15 10.72
C GLY A 308 26.11 7.10 11.50
N ASP A 309 26.29 7.30 12.81
CA ASP A 309 27.07 6.43 13.69
C ASP A 309 26.21 5.72 14.76
N GLY A 310 24.94 5.95 14.73
CA GLY A 310 23.97 5.39 15.67
C GLY A 310 23.23 6.45 16.48
N PRO A 311 22.31 6.03 17.37
CA PRO A 311 21.50 6.95 18.14
C PRO A 311 22.34 7.80 19.11
N GLU A 312 22.00 9.08 19.21
CA GLU A 312 22.67 10.05 20.08
C GLU A 312 21.64 10.78 20.98
N GLY A 313 21.99 10.96 22.23
CA GLY A 313 21.24 11.81 23.17
C GLY A 313 19.91 11.23 23.61
N GLU A 314 19.00 12.10 23.95
CA GLU A 314 17.65 11.76 24.37
C GLU A 314 16.77 11.44 23.16
N PRO A 315 15.74 10.63 23.34
CA PRO A 315 14.83 10.35 22.24
C PRO A 315 14.11 11.61 21.75
N ILE A 316 14.05 11.78 20.43
CA ILE A 316 13.33 12.90 19.80
C ILE A 316 11.84 12.59 19.61
N PHE A 317 11.47 11.32 19.70
CA PHE A 317 10.08 10.89 19.57
C PHE A 317 9.85 9.58 20.32
N ARG A 318 8.67 9.46 20.92
CA ARG A 318 8.11 8.20 21.45
C ARG A 318 6.67 8.08 20.97
N ASP A 319 6.29 6.91 20.48
CA ASP A 319 4.88 6.63 20.12
C ASP A 319 4.02 6.88 21.37
N PRO A 320 3.04 7.79 21.30
CA PRO A 320 2.24 8.14 22.48
C PRO A 320 1.21 7.09 22.87
N ARG A 321 0.98 6.08 22.02
CA ARG A 321 -0.02 5.05 22.31
C ARG A 321 0.48 4.12 23.41
N GLU A 322 -0.40 3.78 24.34
CA GLU A 322 -0.08 2.90 25.48
C GLU A 322 -0.94 1.64 25.48
N GLN A 323 -2.16 1.74 25.00
CA GLN A 323 -3.09 0.62 25.01
C GLN A 323 -2.99 -0.18 23.71
N PRO A 324 -2.89 -1.54 23.79
CA PRO A 324 -2.96 -2.37 22.60
C PRO A 324 -4.21 -2.05 21.76
N ASN A 325 -4.08 -2.16 20.45
CA ASN A 325 -5.09 -1.85 19.45
C ASN A 325 -5.49 -0.36 19.34
N SER A 326 -4.78 0.55 20.02
CA SER A 326 -4.95 1.99 19.79
C SER A 326 -4.61 2.32 18.33
N LEU A 327 -5.52 3.00 17.65
CA LEU A 327 -5.36 3.34 16.23
C LEU A 327 -4.38 4.50 16.03
N LEU A 328 -3.73 4.51 14.87
CA LEU A 328 -2.77 5.55 14.48
C LEU A 328 -3.44 6.93 14.36
N CYS A 329 -4.58 6.98 13.68
CA CYS A 329 -5.33 8.22 13.47
C CYS A 329 -6.83 7.87 13.33
N PRO A 330 -7.54 7.73 14.47
CA PRO A 330 -8.96 7.34 14.42
C PRO A 330 -9.86 8.38 13.73
N GLU A 331 -9.45 9.64 13.70
CA GLU A 331 -10.19 10.71 13.01
C GLU A 331 -10.15 10.54 11.47
N ARG A 332 -9.13 9.90 10.95
CA ARG A 332 -8.97 9.64 9.51
C ARG A 332 -9.47 8.25 9.13
N MET A 333 -9.19 7.27 9.97
CA MET A 333 -9.54 5.88 9.74
C MET A 333 -9.98 5.27 11.09
N GLY A 334 -11.27 5.37 11.35
CA GLY A 334 -11.87 4.91 12.61
C GLY A 334 -11.99 3.39 12.70
N PRO A 335 -12.43 2.87 13.86
CA PRO A 335 -12.45 1.42 14.10
C PRO A 335 -13.22 0.61 13.05
N GLU A 336 -14.35 1.12 12.58
CA GLU A 336 -15.17 0.44 11.57
C GLU A 336 -14.44 0.36 10.21
N ALA A 337 -13.79 1.47 9.80
CA ALA A 337 -13.02 1.51 8.57
C ALA A 337 -11.80 0.56 8.64
N VAL A 338 -11.13 0.53 9.79
CA VAL A 338 -10.01 -0.40 10.04
C VAL A 338 -10.50 -1.85 9.97
N ALA A 339 -11.65 -2.16 10.58
CA ALA A 339 -12.22 -3.51 10.54
C ALA A 339 -12.54 -3.95 9.09
N ARG A 340 -13.19 -3.07 8.31
CA ARG A 340 -13.49 -3.35 6.89
C ARG A 340 -12.22 -3.60 6.07
N GLU A 341 -11.20 -2.75 6.23
CA GLU A 341 -9.93 -2.93 5.51
C GLU A 341 -9.25 -4.25 5.91
N LYS A 342 -9.29 -4.58 7.19
CA LYS A 342 -8.72 -5.83 7.72
C LYS A 342 -9.43 -7.07 7.16
N GLU A 343 -10.73 -6.97 6.92
CA GLU A 343 -11.52 -8.00 6.26
C GLU A 343 -11.24 -8.10 4.75
N ALA A 344 -10.97 -6.96 4.11
CA ALA A 344 -10.77 -6.87 2.66
C ALA A 344 -9.42 -7.41 2.18
N VAL A 345 -8.40 -7.45 3.06
CA VAL A 345 -7.05 -7.88 2.69
C VAL A 345 -6.65 -9.17 3.42
N SER A 346 -5.63 -9.87 2.92
CA SER A 346 -5.07 -11.05 3.61
C SER A 346 -4.37 -10.63 4.91
N ALA A 347 -4.24 -11.54 5.86
CA ALA A 347 -3.49 -11.31 7.10
C ALA A 347 -2.04 -10.91 6.80
N ARG A 348 -1.44 -11.49 5.75
CA ARG A 348 -0.08 -11.15 5.30
C ARG A 348 -0.01 -9.68 4.81
N THR A 349 -0.96 -9.25 3.97
CA THR A 349 -1.05 -7.86 3.50
C THR A 349 -1.27 -6.90 4.68
N TRP A 350 -2.16 -7.26 5.60
CA TRP A 350 -2.41 -6.47 6.81
C TRP A 350 -1.15 -6.31 7.65
N ALA A 351 -0.46 -7.42 7.94
CA ALA A 351 0.78 -7.42 8.72
C ALA A 351 1.85 -6.55 8.05
N ALA A 352 2.00 -6.64 6.73
CA ALA A 352 3.00 -5.86 5.98
C ALA A 352 2.60 -4.38 5.90
N GLN A 353 1.49 -4.07 5.22
CA GLN A 353 1.17 -2.70 4.82
C GLN A 353 0.58 -1.86 5.95
N TYR A 354 -0.21 -2.48 6.84
CA TYR A 354 -0.87 -1.74 7.92
C TYR A 354 -0.11 -1.84 9.25
N GLN A 355 0.48 -2.99 9.55
CA GLN A 355 1.24 -3.18 10.80
C GLN A 355 2.75 -2.98 10.63
N GLN A 356 3.24 -2.70 9.42
CA GLN A 356 4.65 -2.47 9.09
C GLN A 356 5.54 -3.65 9.52
N GLN A 357 4.97 -4.86 9.49
CA GLN A 357 5.64 -6.08 9.93
C GLN A 357 5.42 -7.19 8.90
N PRO A 358 6.09 -7.11 7.75
CA PRO A 358 5.98 -8.19 6.76
C PRO A 358 6.56 -9.48 7.31
N GLU A 359 5.83 -10.58 7.16
CA GLU A 359 6.33 -11.91 7.51
C GLU A 359 7.41 -12.33 6.52
N GLY A 360 8.44 -12.99 7.01
CA GLY A 360 9.51 -13.54 6.19
C GLY A 360 9.01 -14.61 5.21
N ALA A 361 9.78 -14.86 4.15
CA ALA A 361 9.42 -15.75 3.04
C ALA A 361 9.21 -17.24 3.45
N GLY A 362 9.44 -17.59 4.71
CA GLY A 362 9.23 -18.95 5.23
C GLY A 362 7.78 -19.34 5.55
N GLY A 363 6.82 -18.42 5.37
CA GLY A 363 5.39 -18.72 5.56
C GLY A 363 4.80 -19.42 4.33
N ARG A 364 4.16 -20.57 4.51
CA ARG A 364 3.45 -21.29 3.42
C ARG A 364 2.28 -20.46 2.93
N ILE A 365 2.20 -20.27 1.61
CA ILE A 365 1.25 -19.34 0.96
C ILE A 365 -0.19 -19.86 1.05
N LEU A 366 -0.39 -21.16 0.77
CA LEU A 366 -1.70 -21.80 0.75
C LEU A 366 -1.75 -22.84 1.88
N LYS A 367 -1.96 -22.34 3.13
CA LYS A 367 -1.86 -23.20 4.33
C LYS A 367 -2.91 -24.31 4.32
N ARG A 368 -2.47 -25.55 4.64
CA ARG A 368 -3.35 -26.71 4.76
C ARG A 368 -4.56 -26.43 5.70
N SER A 369 -4.32 -25.77 6.81
CA SER A 369 -5.35 -25.48 7.82
C SER A 369 -6.50 -24.60 7.33
N TRP A 370 -6.32 -23.90 6.20
CA TRP A 370 -7.35 -23.02 5.62
C TRP A 370 -8.36 -23.78 4.76
N TRP A 371 -8.03 -25.03 4.34
CA TRP A 371 -8.91 -25.87 3.52
C TRP A 371 -9.91 -26.59 4.41
N ARG A 372 -11.21 -26.38 4.18
CA ARG A 372 -12.29 -26.96 4.99
C ARG A 372 -12.80 -28.24 4.32
N ARG A 373 -12.82 -29.34 5.09
CA ARG A 373 -13.35 -30.62 4.61
C ARG A 373 -14.87 -30.61 4.62
N TRP A 374 -15.49 -31.01 3.51
CA TRP A 374 -16.95 -31.10 3.42
C TRP A 374 -17.40 -32.41 4.07
N GLU A 375 -17.83 -32.32 5.32
CA GLU A 375 -18.30 -33.44 6.11
C GLU A 375 -19.34 -32.95 7.13
N TRP A 376 -20.08 -33.88 7.74
CA TRP A 376 -20.96 -33.55 8.83
C TRP A 376 -20.14 -32.98 10.01
N PRO A 377 -20.64 -31.95 10.70
CA PRO A 377 -19.99 -31.52 11.94
C PRO A 377 -19.92 -32.63 12.99
N ASP A 378 -18.92 -32.61 13.85
CA ASP A 378 -18.69 -33.64 14.85
C ASP A 378 -19.87 -33.89 15.83
N TRP A 379 -20.67 -32.86 16.05
CA TRP A 379 -21.87 -32.93 16.87
C TRP A 379 -23.12 -33.44 16.12
N HIS A 380 -23.04 -33.59 14.77
CA HIS A 380 -24.19 -34.00 13.96
C HIS A 380 -24.45 -35.52 14.10
N PRO A 381 -25.71 -35.97 14.21
CA PRO A 381 -26.03 -37.42 14.36
C PRO A 381 -25.46 -38.32 13.27
N GLU A 382 -25.29 -37.80 12.06
CA GLU A 382 -24.75 -38.54 10.91
C GLU A 382 -23.21 -38.48 10.82
N TYR A 383 -22.54 -37.78 11.75
CA TYR A 383 -21.09 -37.71 11.75
C TYR A 383 -20.46 -39.11 11.79
N ARG A 384 -19.58 -39.40 10.87
CA ARG A 384 -18.94 -40.70 10.64
C ARG A 384 -19.88 -41.84 10.21
N LYS A 385 -21.19 -41.62 10.11
CA LYS A 385 -22.15 -42.66 9.69
C LYS A 385 -22.46 -42.59 8.20
N SER A 386 -22.54 -41.39 7.64
CA SER A 386 -22.85 -41.18 6.23
C SER A 386 -22.05 -40.01 5.66
N GLU A 387 -21.81 -40.04 4.36
CA GLU A 387 -21.22 -38.87 3.66
C GLU A 387 -22.23 -37.72 3.67
N ARG A 388 -21.71 -36.50 3.88
CA ARG A 388 -22.55 -35.30 3.78
C ARG A 388 -22.88 -35.07 2.30
N PRO A 389 -24.15 -34.93 1.92
CA PRO A 389 -24.52 -34.61 0.54
C PRO A 389 -23.87 -33.32 0.07
N LEU A 390 -23.54 -33.23 -1.22
CA LEU A 390 -23.00 -32.00 -1.80
C LEU A 390 -23.98 -30.83 -1.57
N PRO A 391 -23.46 -29.61 -1.44
CA PRO A 391 -24.33 -28.44 -1.29
C PRO A 391 -25.11 -28.16 -2.58
N ASP A 392 -26.13 -27.34 -2.51
CA ASP A 392 -26.86 -26.86 -3.68
C ASP A 392 -25.97 -25.89 -4.48
N ILE A 393 -25.39 -26.39 -5.57
CA ILE A 393 -24.39 -25.68 -6.39
C ILE A 393 -25.13 -24.84 -7.44
N PHE A 394 -24.94 -23.54 -7.38
CA PHE A 394 -25.54 -22.62 -8.36
C PHE A 394 -24.61 -22.27 -9.54
N PHE A 395 -23.31 -22.53 -9.43
CA PHE A 395 -22.34 -22.19 -10.49
C PHE A 395 -21.20 -23.21 -10.48
N VAL A 396 -20.91 -23.78 -11.65
CA VAL A 396 -19.82 -24.74 -11.83
C VAL A 396 -18.69 -24.10 -12.66
N LEU A 397 -17.48 -24.15 -12.14
CA LEU A 397 -16.27 -23.58 -12.75
C LEU A 397 -15.24 -24.68 -12.99
N GLN A 398 -14.62 -24.66 -14.16
CA GLN A 398 -13.41 -25.46 -14.42
C GLN A 398 -12.24 -24.53 -14.71
N ALA A 399 -11.07 -24.85 -14.18
CA ALA A 399 -9.84 -24.10 -14.44
C ALA A 399 -8.76 -25.08 -14.95
N TYR A 400 -8.13 -24.70 -16.05
CA TYR A 400 -7.10 -25.50 -16.70
C TYR A 400 -5.77 -24.77 -16.66
N ASP A 401 -4.73 -25.48 -16.24
CA ASP A 401 -3.35 -25.15 -16.56
C ASP A 401 -2.87 -26.17 -17.61
N THR A 402 -2.43 -25.69 -18.76
CA THR A 402 -2.16 -26.53 -19.94
C THR A 402 -0.66 -26.55 -20.31
N ALA A 403 -0.13 -27.74 -20.56
CA ALA A 403 1.24 -27.97 -21.00
C ALA A 403 1.23 -28.62 -22.38
N PHE A 404 1.55 -27.87 -23.45
CA PHE A 404 1.48 -28.35 -24.84
C PHE A 404 2.69 -28.06 -25.73
N GLU A 405 3.71 -27.36 -25.27
CA GLU A 405 4.82 -27.01 -26.14
C GLU A 405 6.09 -27.81 -25.86
N ASN A 406 6.84 -28.00 -26.93
CA ASN A 406 7.87 -29.02 -27.13
C ASN A 406 9.10 -28.98 -26.21
N ASP A 407 9.20 -28.04 -25.30
CA ASP A 407 10.43 -27.85 -24.52
C ASP A 407 10.31 -28.22 -23.02
N GLU A 408 9.11 -28.55 -22.55
CA GLU A 408 8.92 -28.96 -21.14
C GLU A 408 8.32 -30.38 -21.08
N GLN A 409 9.17 -31.37 -21.34
CA GLN A 409 8.78 -32.81 -21.30
C GLN A 409 8.24 -33.26 -19.93
N ASP A 410 8.35 -32.40 -18.92
CA ASP A 410 8.04 -32.78 -17.54
C ASP A 410 6.75 -32.13 -16.97
N SER A 411 6.14 -31.14 -17.65
CA SER A 411 4.95 -30.45 -17.14
C SER A 411 3.66 -31.26 -17.34
N TYR A 412 2.72 -31.11 -16.40
CA TYR A 412 1.40 -31.73 -16.45
C TYR A 412 0.33 -30.73 -16.90
N THR A 413 -0.68 -31.24 -17.57
CA THR A 413 -1.96 -30.51 -17.68
C THR A 413 -2.77 -30.82 -16.44
N VAL A 414 -3.31 -29.79 -15.81
CA VAL A 414 -4.16 -29.92 -14.62
C VAL A 414 -5.49 -29.22 -14.86
N ARG A 415 -6.58 -29.93 -14.55
CA ARG A 415 -7.92 -29.37 -14.48
C ARG A 415 -8.43 -29.49 -13.05
N THR A 416 -8.95 -28.39 -12.50
CA THR A 416 -9.75 -28.41 -11.24
C THR A 416 -11.18 -28.02 -11.55
N THR A 417 -12.14 -28.74 -10.96
CA THR A 417 -13.59 -28.47 -11.08
C THR A 417 -14.13 -28.03 -9.70
N TRP A 418 -14.88 -26.93 -9.71
CA TRP A 418 -15.36 -26.24 -8.51
C TRP A 418 -16.86 -26.00 -8.59
N GLY A 419 -17.55 -26.10 -7.46
CA GLY A 419 -18.94 -25.69 -7.34
C GLY A 419 -19.06 -24.53 -6.36
N MET A 420 -19.76 -23.46 -6.76
CA MET A 420 -20.08 -22.35 -5.86
C MET A 420 -21.47 -22.56 -5.25
N PHE A 421 -21.60 -22.23 -3.96
CA PHE A 421 -22.84 -22.47 -3.20
C PHE A 421 -22.99 -21.44 -2.08
N HIS A 422 -24.21 -21.28 -1.61
CA HIS A 422 -24.49 -20.45 -0.43
C HIS A 422 -24.30 -21.30 0.82
N HIS A 423 -23.32 -20.94 1.63
CA HIS A 423 -22.99 -21.64 2.87
C HIS A 423 -23.66 -20.96 4.06
N GLU A 424 -24.47 -21.73 4.79
CA GLU A 424 -24.97 -21.36 6.11
C GLU A 424 -24.33 -22.27 7.16
N GLU A 425 -23.78 -21.69 8.20
CA GLU A 425 -23.22 -22.49 9.29
C GLU A 425 -24.33 -23.26 10.00
N MET A 426 -24.20 -24.57 10.10
CA MET A 426 -25.17 -25.42 10.80
C MET A 426 -25.13 -25.06 12.29
N ALA A 427 -26.26 -24.60 12.81
CA ALA A 427 -26.41 -24.31 14.23
C ALA A 427 -26.43 -25.62 15.02
N ARG A 428 -25.65 -25.70 16.09
CA ARG A 428 -25.71 -26.80 17.04
C ARG A 428 -27.04 -26.71 17.81
N LYS A 429 -27.81 -27.81 17.87
CA LYS A 429 -28.97 -27.88 18.76
C LYS A 429 -28.48 -27.73 20.21
N PRO A 430 -29.03 -26.79 20.99
CA PRO A 430 -28.64 -26.65 22.38
C PRO A 430 -28.98 -27.92 23.15
N GLU A 431 -28.05 -28.39 23.97
CA GLU A 431 -28.33 -29.52 24.87
C GLU A 431 -29.32 -29.09 25.95
N LYS A 432 -30.04 -30.09 26.49
CA LYS A 432 -31.08 -29.87 27.49
C LYS A 432 -30.48 -29.15 28.72
N GLY A 433 -30.84 -27.87 28.92
CA GLY A 433 -30.31 -27.03 29.99
C GLY A 433 -29.35 -25.91 29.55
N GLU A 434 -28.91 -25.90 28.29
CA GLU A 434 -28.15 -24.77 27.75
C GLU A 434 -29.11 -23.66 27.28
N LYS A 435 -28.83 -22.41 27.69
CA LYS A 435 -29.50 -21.26 27.11
C LYS A 435 -29.12 -21.18 25.62
N ALA A 436 -30.10 -21.11 24.75
CA ALA A 436 -29.87 -20.95 23.33
C ALA A 436 -28.98 -19.74 23.10
N ARG A 437 -27.73 -19.94 22.72
CA ARG A 437 -26.89 -18.87 22.18
C ARG A 437 -27.57 -18.37 20.92
N ALA A 438 -27.78 -17.08 20.82
CA ALA A 438 -28.35 -16.48 19.62
C ALA A 438 -27.62 -17.01 18.40
N VAL A 439 -28.37 -17.67 17.52
CA VAL A 439 -27.87 -18.10 16.22
C VAL A 439 -27.43 -16.81 15.52
N SER A 440 -26.16 -16.73 15.16
CA SER A 440 -25.68 -15.63 14.33
C SER A 440 -26.51 -15.62 13.06
N THR A 441 -27.29 -14.59 12.87
CA THR A 441 -28.03 -14.34 11.62
C THR A 441 -27.10 -13.74 10.57
N SER A 442 -25.89 -14.31 10.42
CA SER A 442 -25.03 -13.92 9.32
C SER A 442 -25.70 -14.35 8.01
N GLN A 443 -25.80 -13.44 7.08
CA GLN A 443 -26.27 -13.74 5.73
C GLN A 443 -25.46 -14.92 5.15
N PRO A 444 -26.10 -15.80 4.37
CA PRO A 444 -25.37 -16.92 3.76
C PRO A 444 -24.22 -16.39 2.91
N ARG A 445 -23.02 -16.92 3.15
CA ARG A 445 -21.81 -16.53 2.42
C ARG A 445 -21.66 -17.37 1.17
N ILE A 446 -21.22 -16.77 0.08
CA ILE A 446 -20.79 -17.51 -1.12
C ILE A 446 -19.51 -18.26 -0.75
N SER A 447 -19.54 -19.56 -0.96
CA SER A 447 -18.41 -20.48 -0.74
C SER A 447 -18.20 -21.33 -1.97
N ALA A 448 -17.04 -21.97 -2.07
CA ALA A 448 -16.73 -22.87 -3.18
C ALA A 448 -16.24 -24.22 -2.65
N ILE A 449 -16.59 -25.28 -3.37
CA ILE A 449 -16.15 -26.64 -3.06
C ILE A 449 -15.38 -27.24 -4.24
N LEU A 450 -14.20 -27.77 -3.96
CA LEU A 450 -13.38 -28.51 -4.93
C LEU A 450 -14.01 -29.90 -5.14
N LEU A 451 -14.52 -30.14 -6.35
CA LEU A 451 -15.30 -31.33 -6.74
C LEU A 451 -14.45 -32.38 -7.42
N GLU A 452 -13.46 -31.97 -8.22
CA GLU A 452 -12.62 -32.87 -9.00
C GLU A 452 -11.25 -32.27 -9.31
N ARG A 453 -10.25 -33.14 -9.45
CA ARG A 453 -8.95 -32.81 -9.99
C ARG A 453 -8.54 -33.88 -11.00
N ARG A 454 -8.16 -33.43 -12.21
CA ARG A 454 -7.55 -34.26 -13.24
C ARG A 454 -6.12 -33.76 -13.47
N LYS A 455 -5.14 -34.64 -13.41
CA LYS A 455 -3.72 -34.35 -13.65
C LYS A 455 -3.18 -35.43 -14.57
N TRP A 456 -2.71 -35.03 -15.76
CA TRP A 456 -2.28 -35.98 -16.79
C TRP A 456 -1.38 -35.29 -17.83
N ARG A 457 -0.84 -36.06 -18.74
CA ARG A 457 -0.02 -35.56 -19.86
C ARG A 457 -0.69 -35.97 -21.20
N PRO A 458 -1.65 -35.17 -21.67
CA PRO A 458 -2.38 -35.49 -22.89
C PRO A 458 -1.70 -34.98 -24.14
N SER A 459 -1.97 -35.65 -25.26
CA SER A 459 -1.89 -35.01 -26.57
C SER A 459 -3.03 -33.99 -26.73
N PHE A 460 -2.94 -33.11 -27.70
CA PHE A 460 -3.97 -32.09 -27.96
C PHE A 460 -5.37 -32.69 -28.16
N GLY A 461 -5.45 -33.80 -28.96
CA GLY A 461 -6.73 -34.49 -29.20
C GLY A 461 -7.33 -35.06 -27.94
N GLU A 462 -6.53 -35.77 -27.15
CA GLU A 462 -6.97 -36.35 -25.87
C GLU A 462 -7.45 -35.27 -24.90
N MET A 463 -6.79 -34.12 -24.89
CA MET A 463 -7.20 -33.01 -24.05
C MET A 463 -8.56 -32.45 -24.47
N LEU A 464 -8.77 -32.26 -25.77
CA LEU A 464 -10.04 -31.75 -26.29
C LEU A 464 -11.18 -32.74 -26.01
N ASP A 465 -10.95 -34.03 -26.24
CA ASP A 465 -11.95 -35.09 -25.97
C ASP A 465 -12.30 -35.15 -24.47
N GLU A 466 -11.29 -35.08 -23.60
CA GLU A 466 -11.47 -35.06 -22.15
C GLU A 466 -12.23 -33.80 -21.71
N ALA A 467 -11.93 -32.65 -22.30
CA ALA A 467 -12.64 -31.41 -21.99
C ALA A 467 -14.14 -31.48 -22.37
N ILE A 468 -14.43 -32.07 -23.55
CA ILE A 468 -15.81 -32.28 -24.01
C ILE A 468 -16.54 -33.27 -23.08
N GLN A 469 -15.88 -34.37 -22.72
CA GLN A 469 -16.47 -35.36 -21.82
C GLN A 469 -16.74 -34.77 -20.42
N SER A 470 -15.78 -34.05 -19.89
CA SER A 470 -15.92 -33.39 -18.60
C SER A 470 -17.04 -32.32 -18.61
N ALA A 471 -17.18 -31.61 -19.73
CA ALA A 471 -18.25 -30.61 -19.88
C ALA A 471 -19.64 -31.28 -19.90
N LYS A 472 -19.76 -32.48 -20.46
CA LYS A 472 -21.02 -33.27 -20.40
C LYS A 472 -21.35 -33.73 -18.97
N THR A 473 -20.31 -34.06 -18.19
CA THR A 473 -20.49 -34.58 -16.83
C THR A 473 -20.83 -33.46 -15.84
N TRP A 474 -20.10 -32.34 -15.92
CA TRP A 474 -20.16 -31.28 -14.93
C TRP A 474 -21.01 -30.08 -15.35
N GLU A 475 -21.37 -29.99 -16.63
CA GLU A 475 -22.11 -28.85 -17.21
C GLU A 475 -21.59 -27.49 -16.72
N PRO A 476 -20.27 -27.20 -16.91
CA PRO A 476 -19.67 -26.00 -16.34
C PRO A 476 -20.27 -24.72 -16.93
N ASP A 477 -20.59 -23.77 -16.07
CA ASP A 477 -20.99 -22.42 -16.47
C ASP A 477 -19.83 -21.65 -17.07
N ARG A 478 -18.59 -21.99 -16.66
CA ARG A 478 -17.38 -21.33 -17.14
C ARG A 478 -16.18 -22.29 -17.13
N ILE A 479 -15.41 -22.24 -18.18
CA ILE A 479 -14.13 -22.94 -18.30
C ILE A 479 -13.03 -21.89 -18.47
N LEU A 480 -12.09 -21.83 -17.55
CA LEU A 480 -10.97 -20.88 -17.56
C LEU A 480 -9.73 -21.57 -18.11
N ILE A 481 -9.09 -20.94 -19.08
CA ILE A 481 -7.81 -21.41 -19.65
C ILE A 481 -6.86 -20.22 -19.72
N GLU A 482 -5.64 -20.38 -19.22
CA GLU A 482 -4.62 -19.33 -19.30
C GLU A 482 -4.28 -19.01 -20.76
N LYS A 483 -4.25 -17.71 -21.08
CA LYS A 483 -3.90 -17.24 -22.43
C LYS A 483 -2.38 -17.26 -22.63
N LYS A 484 -1.83 -18.47 -22.72
CA LYS A 484 -0.46 -18.75 -23.18
C LYS A 484 -0.51 -19.19 -24.65
N ALA A 485 0.64 -19.26 -25.32
CA ALA A 485 0.72 -19.76 -26.70
C ALA A 485 0.08 -21.14 -26.83
N SER A 486 0.37 -22.05 -25.91
CA SER A 486 -0.19 -23.40 -25.82
C SER A 486 -1.70 -23.47 -25.68
N GLY A 487 -2.30 -22.51 -24.95
CA GLY A 487 -3.76 -22.48 -24.71
C GLY A 487 -4.60 -21.91 -25.85
N HIS A 488 -3.99 -21.19 -26.79
CA HIS A 488 -4.75 -20.45 -27.82
C HIS A 488 -5.56 -21.36 -28.75
N SER A 489 -4.93 -22.39 -29.27
CA SER A 489 -5.58 -23.37 -30.17
C SER A 489 -6.69 -24.15 -29.45
N LEU A 490 -6.44 -24.54 -28.21
CA LEU A 490 -7.41 -25.23 -27.37
C LEU A 490 -8.65 -24.36 -27.12
N ILE A 491 -8.45 -23.11 -26.75
CA ILE A 491 -9.53 -22.13 -26.52
C ILE A 491 -10.41 -22.03 -27.77
N GLN A 492 -9.81 -21.92 -28.98
CA GLN A 492 -10.55 -21.81 -30.21
C GLN A 492 -11.39 -23.08 -30.51
N GLU A 493 -10.78 -24.25 -30.37
CA GLU A 493 -11.47 -25.52 -30.66
C GLU A 493 -12.60 -25.80 -29.64
N MET A 494 -12.36 -25.55 -28.38
CA MET A 494 -13.39 -25.73 -27.36
C MET A 494 -14.57 -24.77 -27.58
N ARG A 495 -14.30 -23.51 -27.98
CA ARG A 495 -15.36 -22.56 -28.38
C ARG A 495 -16.14 -23.00 -29.58
N ARG A 496 -15.47 -23.59 -30.60
CA ARG A 496 -16.13 -24.17 -31.79
C ARG A 496 -17.09 -25.32 -31.42
N LYS A 497 -16.75 -26.04 -30.36
CA LYS A 497 -17.59 -27.12 -29.83
C LYS A 497 -18.70 -26.58 -28.89
N GLY A 498 -18.84 -25.26 -28.74
CA GLY A 498 -19.89 -24.64 -27.93
C GLY A 498 -19.62 -24.62 -26.44
N LEU A 499 -18.38 -24.90 -26.01
CA LEU A 499 -18.03 -24.90 -24.59
C LEU A 499 -17.88 -23.45 -24.06
N PRO A 500 -18.28 -23.16 -22.79
CA PRO A 500 -18.27 -21.80 -22.24
C PRO A 500 -16.87 -21.36 -21.77
N VAL A 501 -15.93 -21.27 -22.73
CA VAL A 501 -14.51 -21.03 -22.46
C VAL A 501 -14.21 -19.53 -22.39
N ARG A 502 -13.56 -19.13 -21.30
CA ARG A 502 -12.98 -17.80 -21.10
C ARG A 502 -11.45 -17.90 -21.04
N ALA A 503 -10.79 -17.16 -21.93
CA ALA A 503 -9.34 -16.99 -21.87
C ALA A 503 -8.99 -16.05 -20.72
N VAL A 504 -8.07 -16.47 -19.85
CA VAL A 504 -7.64 -15.68 -18.70
C VAL A 504 -6.22 -15.14 -18.96
N LYS A 505 -6.06 -13.83 -18.90
CA LYS A 505 -4.75 -13.21 -18.91
C LYS A 505 -4.27 -13.10 -17.46
N VAL A 506 -3.29 -13.90 -17.10
CA VAL A 506 -2.73 -13.86 -15.74
C VAL A 506 -1.71 -12.72 -15.62
N GLN A 507 -1.65 -12.14 -14.45
CA GLN A 507 -0.69 -11.07 -14.11
C GLN A 507 0.24 -11.57 -13.00
N GLY A 508 1.51 -11.26 -13.14
CA GLY A 508 2.53 -11.66 -12.16
C GLY A 508 2.94 -13.12 -12.28
N ASP A 509 3.91 -13.51 -11.49
CA ASP A 509 4.37 -14.90 -11.40
C ASP A 509 3.41 -15.74 -10.53
N LEU A 510 3.67 -17.03 -10.45
CA LEU A 510 2.78 -17.94 -9.71
C LEU A 510 2.77 -17.67 -8.20
N VAL A 511 3.87 -17.19 -7.64
CA VAL A 511 3.95 -16.82 -6.21
C VAL A 511 2.96 -15.68 -5.92
N TYR A 512 2.99 -14.64 -6.74
CA TYR A 512 2.03 -13.53 -6.64
C TYR A 512 0.58 -14.03 -6.79
N ARG A 513 0.32 -14.87 -7.81
CA ARG A 513 -1.02 -15.42 -8.06
C ARG A 513 -1.53 -16.26 -6.89
N ALA A 514 -0.65 -17.06 -6.27
CA ALA A 514 -1.00 -17.88 -5.10
C ALA A 514 -1.34 -17.00 -3.89
N HIS A 515 -0.61 -15.91 -3.69
CA HIS A 515 -0.95 -14.94 -2.63
C HIS A 515 -2.33 -14.31 -2.86
N MET A 516 -2.62 -13.92 -4.10
CA MET A 516 -3.94 -13.35 -4.43
C MET A 516 -5.07 -14.38 -4.25
N ALA A 517 -4.77 -15.65 -4.49
CA ALA A 517 -5.71 -16.77 -4.33
C ALA A 517 -5.90 -17.18 -2.86
N SER A 518 -5.02 -16.78 -1.94
CA SER A 518 -5.06 -17.24 -0.55
C SER A 518 -6.22 -16.67 0.25
N LEU A 519 -6.73 -15.49 -0.09
CA LEU A 519 -7.73 -14.79 0.71
C LEU A 519 -9.04 -15.59 0.91
N PRO A 520 -9.67 -16.17 -0.11
CA PRO A 520 -10.87 -17.01 0.10
C PRO A 520 -10.59 -18.22 0.99
N LEU A 521 -9.39 -18.82 0.88
CA LEU A 521 -8.96 -19.93 1.75
C LEU A 521 -8.84 -19.47 3.19
N GLU A 522 -8.14 -18.37 3.43
CA GLU A 522 -7.93 -17.78 4.74
C GLU A 522 -9.25 -17.41 5.43
N LYS A 523 -10.23 -16.91 4.66
CA LYS A 523 -11.56 -16.57 5.17
C LYS A 523 -12.46 -17.80 5.38
N GLY A 524 -11.97 -19.01 5.09
CA GLY A 524 -12.71 -20.25 5.31
C GLY A 524 -13.83 -20.50 4.30
N ALA A 525 -13.79 -19.86 3.14
CA ALA A 525 -14.80 -19.98 2.09
C ALA A 525 -14.58 -21.20 1.17
N ILE A 526 -13.45 -21.89 1.31
CA ILE A 526 -13.04 -22.96 0.38
C ILE A 526 -13.13 -24.33 1.06
N TRP A 527 -13.89 -25.21 0.43
CA TRP A 527 -14.17 -26.56 0.89
C TRP A 527 -13.62 -27.58 -0.10
N TYR A 528 -13.46 -28.82 0.33
CA TYR A 528 -13.06 -29.94 -0.53
C TYR A 528 -13.77 -31.24 -0.15
N VAL A 529 -14.03 -32.08 -1.16
CA VAL A 529 -14.58 -33.41 -0.95
C VAL A 529 -13.51 -34.33 -0.30
N ASN A 530 -13.92 -35.21 0.61
CA ASN A 530 -13.00 -36.10 1.34
C ASN A 530 -12.52 -37.25 0.45
N ARG A 531 -11.65 -36.93 -0.49
CA ARG A 531 -11.06 -37.91 -1.42
C ARG A 531 -9.52 -37.82 -1.35
N LYS A 532 -8.85 -38.92 -1.68
CA LYS A 532 -7.38 -38.99 -1.64
C LYS A 532 -6.76 -37.91 -2.54
N TRP A 533 -7.21 -37.82 -3.80
CA TRP A 533 -6.68 -36.86 -4.76
C TRP A 533 -6.81 -35.39 -4.29
N ALA A 534 -7.88 -35.06 -3.56
CA ALA A 534 -8.07 -33.72 -3.01
C ALA A 534 -7.01 -33.41 -1.93
N LYS A 535 -6.74 -34.40 -1.06
CA LYS A 535 -5.70 -34.28 -0.05
C LYS A 535 -4.31 -34.13 -0.70
N ASP A 536 -4.04 -34.91 -1.75
CA ASP A 536 -2.76 -34.84 -2.48
C ASP A 536 -2.56 -33.45 -3.11
N LEU A 537 -3.62 -32.88 -3.73
CA LEU A 537 -3.58 -31.51 -4.29
C LEU A 537 -3.34 -30.46 -3.18
N ILE A 538 -4.03 -30.59 -2.04
CA ILE A 538 -3.86 -29.68 -0.90
C ILE A 538 -2.43 -29.75 -0.37
N GLU A 539 -1.83 -30.95 -0.33
CA GLU A 539 -0.43 -31.13 0.08
C GLU A 539 0.54 -30.40 -0.87
N THR A 540 0.30 -30.50 -2.19
CA THR A 540 1.08 -29.76 -3.18
C THR A 540 0.96 -28.24 -2.95
N CYS A 541 -0.28 -27.75 -2.81
CA CYS A 541 -0.54 -26.33 -2.54
C CYS A 541 0.14 -25.87 -1.24
N ALA A 542 0.08 -26.69 -0.18
CA ALA A 542 0.65 -26.36 1.13
C ALA A 542 2.17 -26.34 1.16
N LYS A 543 2.83 -27.04 0.23
CA LYS A 543 4.30 -27.04 0.12
C LYS A 543 4.81 -25.93 -0.80
N PHE A 544 3.94 -25.34 -1.64
CA PHE A 544 4.36 -24.30 -2.58
C PHE A 544 4.97 -23.09 -1.82
N PRO A 545 6.09 -22.52 -2.30
CA PRO A 545 6.73 -22.71 -3.61
C PRO A 545 7.73 -23.89 -3.72
N ASP A 546 7.99 -24.63 -2.68
CA ASP A 546 8.97 -25.73 -2.64
C ASP A 546 8.35 -27.04 -3.20
N VAL A 547 7.96 -27.03 -4.47
CA VAL A 547 7.35 -28.18 -5.15
C VAL A 547 8.06 -28.48 -6.49
N ASP A 548 8.09 -29.75 -6.88
CA ASP A 548 8.67 -30.16 -8.16
C ASP A 548 7.82 -29.73 -9.35
N PHE A 549 6.50 -29.74 -9.17
CA PHE A 549 5.51 -29.37 -10.22
C PHE A 549 4.45 -28.47 -9.59
N ASP A 550 4.27 -27.31 -10.19
CA ASP A 550 3.36 -26.27 -9.68
C ASP A 550 2.08 -26.11 -10.51
N ASP A 551 1.84 -26.98 -11.50
CA ASP A 551 0.65 -26.96 -12.36
C ASP A 551 -0.66 -27.02 -11.55
N GLU A 552 -0.70 -27.79 -10.45
CA GLU A 552 -1.86 -27.87 -9.57
C GLU A 552 -2.12 -26.52 -8.87
N VAL A 553 -1.05 -25.87 -8.42
CA VAL A 553 -1.12 -24.56 -7.78
C VAL A 553 -1.63 -23.50 -8.76
N SER A 554 -1.14 -23.57 -10.01
CA SER A 554 -1.56 -22.65 -11.07
C SER A 554 -3.05 -22.80 -11.39
N SER A 555 -3.54 -24.02 -11.56
CA SER A 555 -4.97 -24.29 -11.79
C SER A 555 -5.85 -23.79 -10.63
N VAL A 556 -5.43 -24.05 -9.39
CA VAL A 556 -6.11 -23.57 -8.17
C VAL A 556 -6.13 -22.04 -8.11
N ALA A 557 -4.96 -21.40 -8.38
CA ALA A 557 -4.85 -19.93 -8.34
C ALA A 557 -5.78 -19.26 -9.35
N ILE A 558 -5.86 -19.80 -10.58
CA ILE A 558 -6.78 -19.30 -11.62
C ILE A 558 -8.23 -19.39 -11.13
N ALA A 559 -8.61 -20.53 -10.58
CA ALA A 559 -9.98 -20.76 -10.10
C ALA A 559 -10.35 -19.81 -8.94
N LEU A 560 -9.50 -19.75 -7.91
CA LEU A 560 -9.79 -18.96 -6.70
C LEU A 560 -9.80 -17.46 -6.98
N GLN A 561 -8.90 -16.95 -7.84
CA GLN A 561 -8.90 -15.54 -8.24
C GLN A 561 -10.21 -15.17 -8.97
N TYR A 562 -10.69 -16.05 -9.83
CA TYR A 562 -11.95 -15.83 -10.55
C TYR A 562 -13.15 -15.85 -9.59
N MET A 563 -13.22 -16.86 -8.72
CA MET A 563 -14.33 -16.99 -7.76
C MET A 563 -14.35 -15.88 -6.71
N ARG A 564 -13.19 -15.36 -6.34
CA ARG A 564 -13.06 -14.23 -5.41
C ARG A 564 -13.89 -13.02 -5.87
N MET A 565 -13.93 -12.73 -7.16
CA MET A 565 -14.72 -11.61 -7.70
C MET A 565 -16.20 -11.71 -7.31
N TYR A 566 -16.75 -12.92 -7.24
CA TYR A 566 -18.14 -13.15 -6.81
C TYR A 566 -18.30 -13.07 -5.30
N MET A 567 -17.29 -13.49 -4.56
CA MET A 567 -17.30 -13.46 -3.10
C MET A 567 -17.18 -12.01 -2.60
N ASP A 568 -16.37 -11.20 -3.26
CA ASP A 568 -16.16 -9.78 -2.91
C ASP A 568 -17.39 -8.92 -3.25
N LEU A 569 -18.12 -9.25 -4.31
CA LEU A 569 -19.32 -8.51 -4.73
C LEU A 569 -20.48 -8.57 -3.70
N GLN A 570 -20.44 -9.51 -2.77
CA GLN A 570 -21.42 -9.54 -1.65
C GLN A 570 -21.12 -8.52 -0.55
N LEU A 571 -19.96 -7.89 -0.59
CA LEU A 571 -19.52 -6.92 0.43
C LEU A 571 -19.80 -5.46 0.04
N GLU A 572 -20.22 -5.21 -1.21
CA GLU A 572 -20.56 -3.89 -1.71
C GLU A 572 -22.06 -3.81 -2.01
N ASP A 573 -22.82 -3.16 -1.12
CA ASP A 573 -24.24 -2.87 -1.34
C ASP A 573 -24.43 -1.88 -2.52
N GLU A 574 -25.29 -2.29 -3.43
CA GLU A 574 -26.09 -1.47 -4.34
C GLU A 574 -25.61 -0.04 -4.66
N ASP A 575 -24.75 0.13 -5.62
CA ASP A 575 -24.84 1.15 -6.70
C ASP A 575 -23.55 1.18 -7.53
N ASP A 576 -23.73 1.35 -8.81
CA ASP A 576 -22.74 1.75 -9.82
C ASP A 576 -21.94 0.70 -10.62
N ASN A 577 -22.36 -0.58 -10.73
CA ASN A 577 -21.76 -1.42 -11.80
C ASN A 577 -22.74 -2.43 -12.42
N LYS A 578 -23.86 -1.92 -12.94
CA LYS A 578 -24.86 -2.76 -13.62
C LYS A 578 -24.45 -3.27 -15.01
N GLU A 579 -23.49 -2.64 -15.67
CA GLU A 579 -23.10 -3.03 -17.04
C GLU A 579 -22.25 -4.31 -17.08
N ASP A 580 -21.47 -4.57 -16.05
CA ASP A 580 -20.66 -5.81 -15.95
C ASP A 580 -21.45 -7.00 -15.38
N LEU A 581 -22.54 -6.76 -14.66
CA LEU A 581 -23.38 -7.80 -14.05
C LEU A 581 -24.23 -8.57 -15.06
N ASP A 582 -24.62 -7.97 -16.18
CA ASP A 582 -25.41 -8.64 -17.23
C ASP A 582 -24.63 -9.75 -17.96
N LEU A 583 -23.30 -9.72 -17.87
CA LEU A 583 -22.44 -10.80 -18.40
C LEU A 583 -22.43 -12.06 -17.51
N PHE A 584 -23.02 -11.97 -16.31
CA PHE A 584 -22.92 -12.99 -15.26
C PHE A 584 -24.25 -13.50 -14.71
N SER A 585 -25.38 -13.20 -15.38
CA SER A 585 -26.67 -13.74 -14.95
C SER A 585 -26.63 -15.28 -14.92
N PRO A 586 -26.74 -15.92 -13.77
CA PRO A 586 -26.89 -17.38 -13.74
C PRO A 586 -28.23 -17.75 -14.36
N LYS A 587 -28.24 -18.76 -15.19
CA LYS A 587 -29.51 -19.39 -15.60
C LYS A 587 -30.14 -19.98 -14.33
N LEU A 588 -31.06 -19.27 -13.75
CA LEU A 588 -31.86 -19.73 -12.62
C LEU A 588 -32.70 -20.92 -13.04
N GLN A 589 -32.29 -22.08 -12.71
CA GLN A 589 -32.94 -23.39 -12.54
C GLN A 589 -32.04 -24.51 -13.00
N ARG A 590 -31.31 -25.09 -12.08
CA ARG A 590 -30.65 -26.38 -12.34
C ARG A 590 -31.40 -27.48 -11.63
N LYS A 591 -31.62 -28.55 -12.35
CA LYS A 591 -32.15 -29.81 -11.82
C LYS A 591 -31.18 -30.42 -10.81
N SER A 592 -31.67 -30.98 -9.76
CA SER A 592 -30.90 -31.74 -8.79
C SER A 592 -30.05 -32.82 -9.48
N PHE A 593 -28.78 -32.91 -9.12
CA PHE A 593 -27.83 -33.89 -9.64
C PHE A 593 -28.05 -35.31 -9.11
N TYR A 594 -29.22 -35.58 -8.47
CA TYR A 594 -29.61 -36.90 -7.97
C TYR A 594 -30.96 -37.27 -8.55
N GLY A 595 -30.94 -38.08 -9.61
CA GLY A 595 -32.07 -38.91 -10.05
C GLY A 595 -31.62 -40.33 -10.07
#